data_22b508a92cc4d73e5c76465f55921c57
#
_entry.id   22b508a92cc4d73e5c76465f55921c57
#
_cell.length_a   1.000
_cell.length_b   1.000
_cell.length_c   1.000
_cell.angle_alpha   90.00
_cell.angle_beta   90.00
_cell.angle_gamma   90.00
#
_symmetry.space_group_name_H-M   'P 1'
#
loop_
_entity.id
_entity.type
_entity.pdbx_description
1 polymer ?
#
loop_
_entity_poly.entity_id
_entity_poly.type
_entity_poly.pdbx_seq_one_letter_code
_entity_poly.pdbx_strand_id
1 'polypeptide(L)'
;MLDEIPLTFASLRQAYSGGTSPAQIVRQVYARIEQVADPNIFLCLFPKEDLLAEAAALGTYDAANPLWGVPFVIKDNIDVAGKPTTAACPEFAYVPEDTAFVVQRLQEAGALLIGKTNLDQFATGLVGVRTPYGAPKNALDLEIVPGGSSAGSGVAVAHGIVSFSLGTDTAGSGRVPAALNNIVGLKPTLGALSASGVVPACRTLDTVSVFALTVEDAYQAYSVAAAYDPADSYARRVSTPALVAAPTKFKIGIPSANSIRFEGDEVQAASFAETVDALTSSGAEITEIDFAPLYEIAEMLYFGPWVAERFVATESLMTGNPDAMFPVTRKIIGSAEGKTAADTFKGFYRVKDLAGTMAPTISTFDALCVPSIPTFTTVAELEADPMGPNNMLGTYTNFVNLLNLCAITVPTAARSDGRPGSVTFIAEAGADAKIAAIATRVEALSSSSLGATRWRSAVPSLPDTPSADVIRIAVCGAHMSGFPLNHTLTERGARLVRSDRTAPDYKFYALPTNGAARPGLVRTTRGKGASVAVELWDIPIDAFGGFMKTIPAPLGIGKVTLRDESVVQGFLCEAIATQDAEDISELADWRKYKAKETA
;
A
#
# COMPACT_ATOMS: atom_id res chain seq x y z
N MET A 1 -14.83 6.37 -29.39
CA MET A 1 -14.53 5.78 -28.07
C MET A 1 -14.10 6.92 -27.19
N LEU A 2 -14.78 7.17 -26.08
CA LEU A 2 -14.25 8.07 -25.06
C LEU A 2 -12.93 7.44 -24.58
N ASP A 3 -11.85 8.21 -24.55
CA ASP A 3 -10.58 7.72 -24.01
C ASP A 3 -10.86 7.21 -22.58
N GLU A 4 -10.52 5.96 -22.33
CA GLU A 4 -10.80 5.29 -21.07
C GLU A 4 -9.98 5.94 -19.94
N ILE A 5 -10.66 6.39 -18.89
CA ILE A 5 -10.02 7.04 -17.75
C ILE A 5 -9.34 5.94 -16.89
N PRO A 6 -8.03 6.03 -16.64
CA PRO A 6 -7.38 5.13 -15.67
C PRO A 6 -8.03 5.25 -14.31
N LEU A 7 -8.39 4.12 -13.69
CA LEU A 7 -9.08 4.12 -12.41
C LEU A 7 -8.11 4.25 -11.21
N THR A 8 -7.03 5.03 -11.35
CA THR A 8 -6.23 5.48 -10.22
C THR A 8 -6.90 6.67 -9.53
N PHE A 9 -6.70 6.85 -8.23
CA PHE A 9 -7.30 7.97 -7.50
C PHE A 9 -6.87 9.33 -8.07
N ALA A 10 -5.60 9.45 -8.50
CA ALA A 10 -5.10 10.67 -9.13
C ALA A 10 -5.83 10.98 -10.44
N SER A 11 -6.00 9.97 -11.32
CA SER A 11 -6.72 10.13 -12.59
C SER A 11 -8.19 10.45 -12.40
N LEU A 12 -8.84 9.81 -11.41
CA LEU A 12 -10.24 10.09 -11.08
C LEU A 12 -10.43 11.51 -10.55
N ARG A 13 -9.58 11.97 -9.62
CA ARG A 13 -9.61 13.35 -9.13
C ARG A 13 -9.44 14.37 -10.26
N GLN A 14 -8.51 14.12 -11.17
CA GLN A 14 -8.33 14.97 -12.35
C GLN A 14 -9.57 14.97 -13.26
N ALA A 15 -10.16 13.81 -13.52
CA ALA A 15 -11.36 13.68 -14.34
C ALA A 15 -12.56 14.41 -13.71
N TYR A 16 -12.78 14.22 -12.42
CA TYR A 16 -13.89 14.87 -11.69
C TYR A 16 -13.73 16.39 -11.61
N SER A 17 -12.53 16.89 -11.37
CA SER A 17 -12.24 18.33 -11.43
C SER A 17 -12.43 18.90 -12.85
N GLY A 18 -12.25 18.07 -13.87
CA GLY A 18 -12.53 18.40 -15.28
C GLY A 18 -14.00 18.26 -15.70
N GLY A 19 -14.93 17.92 -14.76
CA GLY A 19 -16.36 17.83 -15.03
C GLY A 19 -16.89 16.43 -15.39
N THR A 20 -16.06 15.38 -15.34
CA THR A 20 -16.54 13.99 -15.44
C THR A 20 -17.44 13.68 -14.24
N SER A 21 -18.53 12.95 -14.46
CA SER A 21 -19.43 12.54 -13.37
C SER A 21 -19.13 11.12 -12.88
N PRO A 22 -19.39 10.77 -11.59
CA PRO A 22 -19.29 9.41 -11.10
C PRO A 22 -20.12 8.41 -11.89
N ALA A 23 -21.28 8.83 -12.39
CA ALA A 23 -22.12 8.01 -13.27
C ALA A 23 -21.43 7.60 -14.59
N GLN A 24 -20.53 8.43 -15.13
CA GLN A 24 -19.72 8.05 -16.29
C GLN A 24 -18.70 6.98 -15.93
N ILE A 25 -18.08 7.08 -14.74
CA ILE A 25 -17.16 6.05 -14.21
C ILE A 25 -17.89 4.74 -13.96
N VAL A 26 -19.08 4.76 -13.34
CA VAL A 26 -19.92 3.54 -13.18
C VAL A 26 -20.19 2.88 -14.53
N ARG A 27 -20.54 3.64 -15.57
CA ARG A 27 -20.73 3.08 -16.91
C ARG A 27 -19.46 2.46 -17.48
N GLN A 28 -18.29 3.07 -17.26
CA GLN A 28 -16.99 2.52 -17.66
C GLN A 28 -16.70 1.20 -16.92
N VAL A 29 -16.97 1.12 -15.62
CA VAL A 29 -16.82 -0.10 -14.80
C VAL A 29 -17.63 -1.26 -15.39
N TYR A 30 -18.94 -1.04 -15.65
CA TYR A 30 -19.79 -2.10 -16.19
C TYR A 30 -19.40 -2.48 -17.63
N ALA A 31 -18.98 -1.53 -18.47
CA ALA A 31 -18.44 -1.83 -19.79
C ALA A 31 -17.15 -2.66 -19.72
N ARG A 32 -16.30 -2.40 -18.73
CA ARG A 32 -15.09 -3.20 -18.49
C ARG A 32 -15.42 -4.60 -18.00
N ILE A 33 -16.41 -4.78 -17.12
CA ILE A 33 -16.90 -6.10 -16.71
C ILE A 33 -17.37 -6.91 -17.93
N GLU A 34 -18.16 -6.29 -18.80
CA GLU A 34 -18.63 -6.93 -20.04
C GLU A 34 -17.47 -7.29 -20.99
N GLN A 35 -16.45 -6.43 -21.10
CA GLN A 35 -15.28 -6.66 -21.93
C GLN A 35 -14.37 -7.79 -21.41
N VAL A 36 -14.15 -7.84 -20.10
CA VAL A 36 -13.34 -8.89 -19.43
C VAL A 36 -14.03 -10.26 -19.57
N ALA A 37 -15.36 -10.29 -19.52
CA ALA A 37 -16.20 -11.46 -19.75
C ALA A 37 -15.80 -12.69 -18.91
N ASP A 38 -15.30 -12.48 -17.68
CA ASP A 38 -15.06 -13.55 -16.70
C ASP A 38 -16.19 -13.53 -15.65
N PRO A 39 -17.17 -14.46 -15.74
CA PRO A 39 -18.31 -14.49 -14.84
C PRO A 39 -17.95 -14.89 -13.40
N ASN A 40 -16.75 -15.41 -13.18
CA ASN A 40 -16.34 -15.97 -11.90
C ASN A 40 -15.65 -14.95 -10.98
N ILE A 41 -15.44 -13.71 -11.42
CA ILE A 41 -14.85 -12.65 -10.60
C ILE A 41 -15.80 -12.28 -9.45
N PHE A 42 -17.10 -12.18 -9.72
CA PHE A 42 -18.12 -11.73 -8.77
C PHE A 42 -18.99 -12.91 -8.30
N LEU A 43 -19.25 -12.97 -7.00
CA LEU A 43 -20.33 -13.79 -6.43
C LEU A 43 -21.63 -12.99 -6.32
N CYS A 44 -21.52 -11.66 -6.13
CA CYS A 44 -22.67 -10.76 -6.10
C CYS A 44 -22.28 -9.43 -6.76
N LEU A 45 -22.65 -9.23 -8.02
CA LEU A 45 -22.53 -7.95 -8.72
C LEU A 45 -23.80 -7.14 -8.45
N PHE A 46 -23.68 -5.88 -8.01
CA PHE A 46 -24.83 -5.05 -7.72
C PHE A 46 -25.46 -4.50 -9.02
N PRO A 47 -26.78 -4.22 -9.05
CA PRO A 47 -27.42 -3.68 -10.24
C PRO A 47 -26.82 -2.33 -10.66
N LYS A 48 -26.56 -2.16 -11.96
CA LYS A 48 -25.98 -0.94 -12.54
C LYS A 48 -26.84 0.29 -12.24
N GLU A 49 -28.13 0.14 -12.27
CA GLU A 49 -29.11 1.21 -12.05
C GLU A 49 -29.02 1.74 -10.61
N ASP A 50 -28.85 0.85 -9.63
CA ASP A 50 -28.66 1.22 -8.21
C ASP A 50 -27.38 2.06 -8.05
N LEU A 51 -26.28 1.61 -8.66
CA LEU A 51 -25.00 2.31 -8.63
C LEU A 51 -25.03 3.66 -9.35
N LEU A 52 -25.80 3.77 -10.43
CA LEU A 52 -26.01 5.05 -11.12
C LEU A 52 -26.82 6.03 -10.24
N ALA A 53 -27.78 5.54 -9.46
CA ALA A 53 -28.52 6.34 -8.49
C ALA A 53 -27.63 6.80 -7.32
N GLU A 54 -26.81 5.89 -6.76
CA GLU A 54 -25.83 6.23 -5.72
C GLU A 54 -24.79 7.26 -6.23
N ALA A 55 -24.27 7.07 -7.44
CA ALA A 55 -23.35 7.99 -8.09
C ALA A 55 -23.96 9.39 -8.30
N ALA A 56 -25.24 9.47 -8.61
CA ALA A 56 -25.96 10.74 -8.75
C ALA A 56 -26.19 11.41 -7.38
N ALA A 57 -26.41 10.63 -6.33
CA ALA A 57 -26.61 11.13 -4.97
C ALA A 57 -25.35 11.77 -4.35
N LEU A 58 -24.14 11.48 -4.86
CA LEU A 58 -22.90 12.15 -4.44
C LEU A 58 -22.90 13.67 -4.73
N GLY A 59 -23.73 14.13 -5.67
CA GLY A 59 -23.90 15.56 -5.98
C GLY A 59 -22.71 16.19 -6.70
N THR A 60 -22.30 17.38 -6.27
CA THR A 60 -21.17 18.12 -6.83
C THR A 60 -19.86 17.57 -6.30
N TYR A 61 -18.81 17.55 -7.15
CA TYR A 61 -17.48 17.07 -6.76
C TYR A 61 -16.97 17.81 -5.51
N ASP A 62 -16.61 17.04 -4.52
CA ASP A 62 -15.99 17.52 -3.28
C ASP A 62 -14.57 16.97 -3.14
N ALA A 63 -13.57 17.82 -3.35
CA ALA A 63 -12.17 17.48 -3.22
C ALA A 63 -11.73 17.16 -1.75
N ALA A 64 -12.52 17.58 -0.76
CA ALA A 64 -12.26 17.26 0.64
C ALA A 64 -12.66 15.82 1.00
N ASN A 65 -13.52 15.21 0.19
CA ASN A 65 -13.92 13.81 0.37
C ASN A 65 -12.94 12.88 -0.37
N PRO A 66 -12.08 12.14 0.34
CA PRO A 66 -10.89 11.51 -0.23
C PRO A 66 -11.19 10.41 -1.26
N LEU A 67 -12.35 9.77 -1.18
CA LEU A 67 -12.75 8.67 -2.08
C LEU A 67 -14.02 9.00 -2.89
N TRP A 68 -14.34 10.27 -3.06
CA TRP A 68 -15.54 10.70 -3.79
C TRP A 68 -15.63 10.09 -5.19
N GLY A 69 -16.65 9.24 -5.40
CA GLY A 69 -16.91 8.56 -6.66
C GLY A 69 -15.93 7.44 -7.03
N VAL A 70 -15.03 7.02 -6.12
CA VAL A 70 -14.06 5.97 -6.38
C VAL A 70 -14.72 4.59 -6.34
N PRO A 71 -14.70 3.79 -7.43
CA PRO A 71 -15.31 2.47 -7.46
C PRO A 71 -14.43 1.43 -6.76
N PHE A 72 -15.04 0.55 -5.96
CA PHE A 72 -14.35 -0.56 -5.30
C PHE A 72 -15.22 -1.82 -5.19
N VAL A 73 -14.58 -2.95 -4.90
CA VAL A 73 -15.23 -4.23 -4.60
C VAL A 73 -14.68 -4.82 -3.32
N ILE A 74 -15.41 -5.76 -2.75
CA ILE A 74 -15.00 -6.46 -1.53
C ILE A 74 -15.09 -7.98 -1.71
N LYS A 75 -14.26 -8.70 -0.98
CA LYS A 75 -14.29 -10.16 -0.91
C LYS A 75 -15.59 -10.63 -0.24
N ASP A 76 -16.16 -11.75 -0.70
CA ASP A 76 -17.48 -12.21 -0.25
C ASP A 76 -17.51 -12.84 1.16
N ASN A 77 -16.45 -12.72 1.93
CA ASN A 77 -16.45 -12.93 3.36
C ASN A 77 -16.57 -11.64 4.18
N ILE A 78 -16.83 -10.50 3.53
CA ILE A 78 -17.03 -9.18 4.16
C ILE A 78 -18.51 -8.79 3.98
N ASP A 79 -19.17 -8.41 5.07
CA ASP A 79 -20.60 -8.15 5.12
C ASP A 79 -21.00 -6.81 4.52
N VAL A 80 -22.16 -6.83 3.85
CA VAL A 80 -22.88 -5.63 3.42
C VAL A 80 -24.36 -5.83 3.75
N ALA A 81 -24.96 -4.91 4.46
CA ALA A 81 -26.38 -4.97 4.86
C ALA A 81 -27.30 -5.25 3.65
N GLY A 82 -28.17 -6.24 3.81
CA GLY A 82 -29.12 -6.63 2.77
C GLY A 82 -28.54 -7.34 1.54
N LYS A 83 -27.22 -7.65 1.52
CA LYS A 83 -26.57 -8.42 0.45
C LYS A 83 -26.04 -9.74 1.00
N PRO A 84 -26.13 -10.85 0.24
CA PRO A 84 -25.69 -12.15 0.74
C PRO A 84 -24.17 -12.18 1.01
N THR A 85 -23.79 -12.87 2.08
CA THR A 85 -22.41 -13.28 2.39
C THR A 85 -22.36 -14.79 2.38
N THR A 86 -21.48 -15.38 1.55
CA THR A 86 -21.40 -16.83 1.39
C THR A 86 -20.05 -17.42 1.80
N ALA A 87 -19.00 -16.62 1.88
CA ALA A 87 -17.62 -17.08 2.05
C ALA A 87 -17.24 -18.21 1.05
N ALA A 88 -17.78 -18.15 -0.17
CA ALA A 88 -17.75 -19.18 -1.22
C ALA A 88 -18.31 -20.54 -0.79
N CYS A 89 -19.30 -20.57 0.11
CA CYS A 89 -20.04 -21.77 0.50
C CYS A 89 -21.54 -21.48 0.41
N PRO A 90 -22.27 -22.05 -0.58
CA PRO A 90 -23.71 -21.79 -0.74
C PRO A 90 -24.53 -22.09 0.51
N GLU A 91 -24.21 -23.18 1.21
CA GLU A 91 -24.93 -23.64 2.39
C GLU A 91 -24.65 -22.82 3.66
N PHE A 92 -23.60 -22.01 3.62
CA PHE A 92 -23.27 -21.05 4.69
C PHE A 92 -23.97 -19.70 4.49
N ALA A 93 -24.53 -19.43 3.32
CA ALA A 93 -25.05 -18.13 2.95
C ALA A 93 -26.04 -17.53 3.96
N TYR A 94 -25.82 -16.26 4.31
CA TYR A 94 -26.73 -15.46 5.12
C TYR A 94 -26.79 -14.02 4.58
N VAL A 95 -27.81 -13.29 5.00
CA VAL A 95 -27.96 -11.86 4.67
C VAL A 95 -27.73 -11.07 5.96
N PRO A 96 -26.62 -10.30 6.07
CA PRO A 96 -26.33 -9.50 7.25
C PRO A 96 -27.29 -8.31 7.36
N GLU A 97 -27.61 -7.91 8.59
CA GLU A 97 -28.36 -6.69 8.90
C GLU A 97 -27.46 -5.44 8.84
N ASP A 98 -26.19 -5.60 9.21
CA ASP A 98 -25.21 -4.53 9.27
C ASP A 98 -24.13 -4.68 8.20
N THR A 99 -23.60 -3.55 7.75
CA THR A 99 -22.41 -3.49 6.88
C THR A 99 -21.14 -3.52 7.72
N ALA A 100 -20.12 -4.24 7.26
CA ALA A 100 -18.80 -4.28 7.91
C ALA A 100 -18.23 -2.88 8.14
N PHE A 101 -17.64 -2.65 9.31
CA PHE A 101 -17.13 -1.34 9.73
C PHE A 101 -16.22 -0.68 8.68
N VAL A 102 -15.25 -1.42 8.14
CA VAL A 102 -14.33 -0.90 7.11
C VAL A 102 -15.04 -0.49 5.83
N VAL A 103 -16.13 -1.17 5.45
CA VAL A 103 -16.92 -0.83 4.25
C VAL A 103 -17.72 0.45 4.49
N GLN A 104 -18.35 0.60 5.67
CA GLN A 104 -19.05 1.82 6.06
C GLN A 104 -18.12 3.03 5.97
N ARG A 105 -16.89 2.93 6.52
CA ARG A 105 -15.89 4.01 6.47
C ARG A 105 -15.55 4.44 5.05
N LEU A 106 -15.41 3.48 4.13
CA LEU A 106 -15.10 3.77 2.72
C LEU A 106 -16.29 4.43 1.99
N GLN A 107 -17.51 3.94 2.25
CA GLN A 107 -18.73 4.53 1.68
C GLN A 107 -18.99 5.94 2.23
N GLU A 108 -18.78 6.18 3.54
CA GLU A 108 -18.85 7.51 4.15
C GLU A 108 -17.83 8.49 3.53
N ALA A 109 -16.69 7.98 3.05
CA ALA A 109 -15.69 8.74 2.30
C ALA A 109 -16.03 8.89 0.81
N GLY A 110 -17.23 8.51 0.38
CA GLY A 110 -17.76 8.71 -0.98
C GLY A 110 -17.42 7.61 -1.98
N ALA A 111 -16.81 6.49 -1.55
CA ALA A 111 -16.52 5.37 -2.44
C ALA A 111 -17.80 4.61 -2.85
N LEU A 112 -17.83 4.11 -4.09
CA LEU A 112 -18.96 3.38 -4.68
C LEU A 112 -18.65 1.87 -4.67
N LEU A 113 -19.43 1.10 -3.91
CA LEU A 113 -19.28 -0.34 -3.81
C LEU A 113 -19.99 -1.04 -4.98
N ILE A 114 -19.22 -1.69 -5.85
CA ILE A 114 -19.71 -2.31 -7.09
C ILE A 114 -20.25 -3.73 -6.86
N GLY A 115 -19.70 -4.47 -5.90
CA GLY A 115 -20.12 -5.84 -5.65
C GLY A 115 -19.18 -6.62 -4.75
N LYS A 116 -19.48 -7.92 -4.59
CA LYS A 116 -18.73 -8.86 -3.77
C LYS A 116 -18.05 -9.92 -4.65
N THR A 117 -16.79 -10.21 -4.39
CA THR A 117 -15.91 -11.01 -5.25
C THR A 117 -15.67 -12.42 -4.71
N ASN A 118 -15.35 -13.32 -5.63
CA ASN A 118 -15.06 -14.72 -5.37
C ASN A 118 -13.74 -14.93 -4.60
N LEU A 119 -13.64 -16.08 -3.91
CA LEU A 119 -12.53 -16.38 -3.01
C LEU A 119 -12.31 -17.91 -2.89
N ASP A 120 -11.14 -18.33 -2.40
CA ASP A 120 -11.02 -19.68 -1.83
C ASP A 120 -11.95 -19.80 -0.63
N GLN A 121 -12.76 -20.85 -0.59
CA GLN A 121 -13.80 -21.06 0.41
C GLN A 121 -13.27 -20.91 1.85
N PHE A 122 -13.98 -20.11 2.68
CA PHE A 122 -13.59 -19.74 4.05
C PHE A 122 -12.17 -19.18 4.14
N ALA A 123 -11.72 -18.45 3.11
CA ALA A 123 -10.38 -17.88 3.01
C ALA A 123 -9.26 -18.93 3.25
N THR A 124 -9.50 -20.21 2.89
CA THR A 124 -8.61 -21.34 3.13
C THR A 124 -7.88 -21.77 1.86
N GLY A 125 -6.87 -20.98 1.48
CA GLY A 125 -6.03 -21.20 0.30
C GLY A 125 -5.24 -19.97 -0.09
N LEU A 126 -4.28 -20.17 -1.02
CA LEU A 126 -3.49 -19.13 -1.65
C LEU A 126 -3.56 -19.21 -3.18
N VAL A 127 -4.43 -20.06 -3.72
CA VAL A 127 -4.51 -20.41 -5.14
C VAL A 127 -5.68 -19.78 -5.87
N GLY A 128 -6.80 -19.49 -5.17
CA GLY A 128 -7.96 -18.83 -5.75
C GLY A 128 -8.91 -19.73 -6.55
N VAL A 129 -8.72 -21.05 -6.47
CA VAL A 129 -9.53 -22.02 -7.24
C VAL A 129 -10.39 -22.95 -6.36
N ARG A 130 -10.33 -22.77 -5.03
CA ARG A 130 -11.10 -23.58 -4.05
C ARG A 130 -12.49 -23.01 -3.82
N THR A 131 -13.28 -23.00 -4.86
CA THR A 131 -14.62 -22.40 -4.86
C THR A 131 -15.58 -23.25 -5.71
N PRO A 132 -16.84 -23.47 -5.25
CA PRO A 132 -17.84 -24.21 -6.03
C PRO A 132 -18.47 -23.35 -7.15
N TYR A 133 -18.23 -22.06 -7.18
CA TYR A 133 -18.81 -21.11 -8.14
C TYR A 133 -18.02 -21.01 -9.45
N GLY A 134 -16.91 -21.76 -9.61
CA GLY A 134 -15.94 -21.59 -10.67
C GLY A 134 -14.88 -20.55 -10.33
N ALA A 135 -13.64 -20.82 -10.65
CA ALA A 135 -12.51 -19.94 -10.34
C ALA A 135 -12.44 -18.76 -11.30
N PRO A 136 -12.13 -17.54 -10.83
CA PRO A 136 -11.75 -16.46 -11.73
C PRO A 136 -10.41 -16.81 -12.40
N LYS A 137 -10.19 -16.28 -13.59
CA LYS A 137 -8.96 -16.48 -14.35
C LYS A 137 -7.90 -15.47 -13.92
N ASN A 138 -6.63 -15.87 -13.93
CA ASN A 138 -5.54 -14.92 -13.77
C ASN A 138 -5.61 -13.86 -14.87
N ALA A 139 -5.38 -12.60 -14.53
CA ALA A 139 -5.58 -11.48 -15.44
C ALA A 139 -4.51 -11.37 -16.55
N LEU A 140 -3.35 -12.04 -16.38
CA LEU A 140 -2.19 -11.92 -17.27
C LEU A 140 -1.86 -13.23 -18.01
N ASP A 141 -2.03 -14.36 -17.32
CA ASP A 141 -1.67 -15.69 -17.85
C ASP A 141 -2.73 -16.70 -17.41
N LEU A 142 -3.51 -17.20 -18.38
CA LEU A 142 -4.63 -18.11 -18.12
C LEU A 142 -4.21 -19.51 -17.63
N GLU A 143 -2.93 -19.87 -17.77
CA GLU A 143 -2.39 -21.15 -17.28
C GLU A 143 -2.06 -21.06 -15.78
N ILE A 144 -1.85 -19.85 -15.26
CA ILE A 144 -1.48 -19.60 -13.87
C ILE A 144 -2.72 -19.47 -12.98
N VAL A 145 -2.63 -19.95 -11.76
CA VAL A 145 -3.67 -19.73 -10.77
C VAL A 145 -3.88 -18.22 -10.51
N PRO A 146 -5.12 -17.75 -10.25
CA PRO A 146 -5.38 -16.31 -10.00
C PRO A 146 -4.75 -15.82 -8.71
N GLY A 147 -4.33 -16.73 -7.85
CA GLY A 147 -3.91 -16.41 -6.49
C GLY A 147 -5.11 -16.25 -5.56
N GLY A 148 -4.92 -16.64 -4.31
CA GLY A 148 -5.99 -16.67 -3.30
C GLY A 148 -5.47 -16.26 -1.90
N SER A 149 -6.38 -16.25 -0.97
CA SER A 149 -7.80 -16.59 -1.10
C SER A 149 -8.64 -15.45 -1.72
N SER A 150 -8.13 -14.22 -1.88
CA SER A 150 -8.87 -13.04 -2.37
C SER A 150 -8.81 -12.95 -3.91
N ALA A 151 -9.16 -14.05 -4.61
CA ALA A 151 -8.95 -14.19 -6.04
C ALA A 151 -9.69 -13.15 -6.87
N GLY A 152 -11.01 -13.07 -6.74
CA GLY A 152 -11.82 -12.11 -7.48
C GLY A 152 -11.45 -10.65 -7.17
N SER A 153 -11.04 -10.35 -5.92
CA SER A 153 -10.58 -9.01 -5.52
C SER A 153 -9.32 -8.59 -6.26
N GLY A 154 -8.31 -9.48 -6.32
CA GLY A 154 -7.06 -9.22 -7.06
C GLY A 154 -7.29 -9.08 -8.55
N VAL A 155 -8.04 -10.02 -9.15
CA VAL A 155 -8.33 -10.04 -10.60
C VAL A 155 -9.14 -8.82 -11.04
N ALA A 156 -10.15 -8.38 -10.25
CA ALA A 156 -10.96 -7.19 -10.57
C ALA A 156 -10.11 -5.92 -10.65
N VAL A 157 -9.17 -5.72 -9.72
CA VAL A 157 -8.22 -4.60 -9.76
C VAL A 157 -7.27 -4.72 -10.93
N ALA A 158 -6.71 -5.90 -11.16
CA ALA A 158 -5.75 -6.13 -12.24
C ALA A 158 -6.32 -5.81 -13.62
N HIS A 159 -7.57 -6.19 -13.87
CA HIS A 159 -8.26 -5.83 -15.11
C HIS A 159 -8.68 -4.35 -15.19
N GLY A 160 -8.46 -3.55 -14.16
CA GLY A 160 -8.93 -2.17 -14.13
C GLY A 160 -10.46 -2.06 -14.11
N ILE A 161 -11.16 -3.04 -13.56
CA ILE A 161 -12.62 -2.97 -13.35
C ILE A 161 -12.93 -1.95 -12.27
N VAL A 162 -12.13 -1.91 -11.21
CA VAL A 162 -12.26 -0.99 -10.08
C VAL A 162 -10.92 -0.38 -9.71
N SER A 163 -10.95 0.69 -8.94
CA SER A 163 -9.77 1.40 -8.46
C SER A 163 -9.01 0.61 -7.39
N PHE A 164 -9.75 0.02 -6.47
CA PHE A 164 -9.21 -0.79 -5.38
C PHE A 164 -10.23 -1.87 -4.95
N SER A 165 -9.76 -2.80 -4.15
CA SER A 165 -10.63 -3.81 -3.55
C SER A 165 -10.20 -4.14 -2.13
N LEU A 166 -11.17 -4.60 -1.31
CA LEU A 166 -10.86 -5.23 -0.04
C LEU A 166 -10.81 -6.75 -0.22
N GLY A 167 -9.75 -7.33 0.32
CA GLY A 167 -9.62 -8.75 0.59
C GLY A 167 -9.45 -9.01 2.07
N THR A 168 -9.02 -10.23 2.42
CA THR A 168 -8.54 -10.59 3.76
C THR A 168 -7.20 -11.28 3.64
N ASP A 169 -6.35 -11.16 4.66
CA ASP A 169 -5.05 -11.79 4.72
C ASP A 169 -4.87 -12.46 6.08
N THR A 170 -4.76 -13.78 6.08
CA THR A 170 -4.43 -14.62 7.24
C THR A 170 -3.06 -15.26 7.08
N ALA A 171 -2.74 -15.62 5.81
CA ALA A 171 -1.57 -16.40 5.43
C ALA A 171 -0.77 -15.75 4.28
N GLY A 172 -1.37 -14.81 3.58
CA GLY A 172 -0.81 -14.23 2.35
C GLY A 172 -1.89 -13.86 1.33
N SER A 173 -3.16 -14.00 1.72
CA SER A 173 -4.30 -13.81 0.81
C SER A 173 -4.53 -12.36 0.36
N GLY A 174 -3.80 -11.39 0.92
CA GLY A 174 -3.71 -10.00 0.47
C GLY A 174 -2.44 -9.72 -0.35
N ARG A 175 -1.52 -10.68 -0.45
CA ARG A 175 -0.19 -10.52 -1.07
C ARG A 175 0.01 -11.42 -2.28
N VAL A 176 -0.31 -12.70 -2.17
CA VAL A 176 -0.17 -13.69 -3.26
C VAL A 176 -1.02 -13.32 -4.49
N PRO A 177 -2.33 -12.96 -4.37
CA PRO A 177 -3.09 -12.52 -5.53
C PRO A 177 -2.51 -11.25 -6.18
N ALA A 178 -1.96 -10.34 -5.38
CA ALA A 178 -1.31 -9.13 -5.90
C ALA A 178 -0.08 -9.47 -6.74
N ALA A 179 0.79 -10.35 -6.24
CA ALA A 179 1.99 -10.81 -6.93
C ALA A 179 1.68 -11.47 -8.28
N LEU A 180 0.64 -12.31 -8.31
CA LEU A 180 0.26 -13.06 -9.51
C LEU A 180 -0.47 -12.23 -10.57
N ASN A 181 -1.00 -11.05 -10.21
CA ASN A 181 -1.80 -10.19 -11.08
C ASN A 181 -1.20 -8.79 -11.32
N ASN A 182 0.09 -8.58 -11.02
CA ASN A 182 0.80 -7.31 -11.28
C ASN A 182 0.13 -6.09 -10.63
N ILE A 183 -0.32 -6.22 -9.39
CA ILE A 183 -0.94 -5.13 -8.62
C ILE A 183 -0.31 -4.99 -7.24
N VAL A 184 -0.63 -3.91 -6.55
CA VAL A 184 -0.23 -3.69 -5.16
C VAL A 184 -1.17 -4.43 -4.21
N GLY A 185 -0.60 -5.10 -3.19
CA GLY A 185 -1.34 -5.74 -2.12
C GLY A 185 -0.81 -5.31 -0.75
N LEU A 186 -1.60 -4.54 -0.01
CA LEU A 186 -1.26 -4.08 1.33
C LEU A 186 -1.94 -4.96 2.38
N LYS A 187 -1.13 -5.65 3.18
CA LYS A 187 -1.53 -6.31 4.43
C LYS A 187 -1.15 -5.41 5.60
N PRO A 188 -2.09 -4.69 6.19
CA PRO A 188 -1.76 -3.77 7.27
C PRO A 188 -1.42 -4.48 8.58
N THR A 189 -0.94 -3.72 9.53
CA THR A 189 -0.80 -4.12 10.94
C THR A 189 -2.09 -4.76 11.45
N LEU A 190 -2.00 -5.88 12.16
CA LEU A 190 -3.17 -6.56 12.73
C LEU A 190 -3.96 -5.60 13.64
N GLY A 191 -5.27 -5.58 13.46
CA GLY A 191 -6.19 -4.73 14.21
C GLY A 191 -6.20 -3.25 13.80
N ALA A 192 -5.41 -2.83 12.81
CA ALA A 192 -5.50 -1.47 12.24
C ALA A 192 -6.80 -1.26 11.46
N LEU A 193 -7.27 -2.30 10.79
CA LEU A 193 -8.59 -2.38 10.18
C LEU A 193 -9.46 -3.30 11.02
N SER A 194 -10.69 -2.86 11.35
CA SER A 194 -11.65 -3.66 12.10
C SER A 194 -12.08 -4.91 11.30
N ALA A 195 -12.21 -6.02 11.97
CA ALA A 195 -12.78 -7.27 11.46
C ALA A 195 -14.28 -7.44 11.79
N SER A 196 -14.96 -6.39 12.32
CA SER A 196 -16.41 -6.41 12.51
C SER A 196 -17.11 -6.57 11.16
N GLY A 197 -17.99 -7.58 11.04
CA GLY A 197 -18.66 -7.94 9.79
C GLY A 197 -17.77 -8.70 8.80
N VAL A 198 -16.72 -9.39 9.28
CA VAL A 198 -15.87 -10.27 8.46
C VAL A 198 -16.00 -11.70 8.94
N VAL A 199 -16.36 -12.63 8.04
CA VAL A 199 -16.31 -14.07 8.32
C VAL A 199 -14.85 -14.49 8.52
N PRO A 200 -14.48 -14.98 9.71
CA PRO A 200 -13.08 -15.25 10.02
C PRO A 200 -12.57 -16.53 9.37
N ALA A 201 -11.24 -16.57 9.14
CA ALA A 201 -10.49 -17.81 8.92
C ALA A 201 -9.71 -18.20 10.18
N CYS A 202 -8.84 -17.30 10.68
CA CYS A 202 -8.18 -17.39 11.98
C CYS A 202 -8.34 -16.03 12.66
N ARG A 203 -9.31 -15.89 13.54
CA ARG A 203 -9.70 -14.60 14.12
C ARG A 203 -8.56 -13.85 14.81
N THR A 204 -7.57 -14.58 15.35
CA THR A 204 -6.40 -13.98 16.00
C THR A 204 -5.35 -13.45 15.00
N LEU A 205 -5.44 -13.83 13.71
CA LEU A 205 -4.46 -13.54 12.68
C LEU A 205 -5.02 -12.76 11.49
N ASP A 206 -6.35 -12.77 11.32
CA ASP A 206 -7.00 -12.16 10.19
C ASP A 206 -6.81 -10.63 10.17
N THR A 207 -6.60 -10.09 8.99
CA THR A 207 -6.74 -8.66 8.74
C THR A 207 -7.42 -8.43 7.39
N VAL A 208 -8.20 -7.38 7.29
CA VAL A 208 -8.62 -6.88 5.99
C VAL A 208 -7.39 -6.37 5.24
N SER A 209 -7.30 -6.65 3.96
CA SER A 209 -6.21 -6.23 3.07
C SER A 209 -6.75 -5.38 1.92
N VAL A 210 -5.88 -4.55 1.36
CA VAL A 210 -6.23 -3.64 0.26
C VAL A 210 -5.44 -4.00 -0.98
N PHE A 211 -6.13 -4.17 -2.10
CA PHE A 211 -5.52 -4.24 -3.43
C PHE A 211 -5.78 -2.95 -4.18
N ALA A 212 -4.78 -2.45 -4.89
CA ALA A 212 -4.91 -1.28 -5.75
C ALA A 212 -3.89 -1.34 -6.91
N LEU A 213 -4.04 -0.44 -7.87
CA LEU A 213 -3.13 -0.33 -9.00
C LEU A 213 -1.81 0.35 -8.65
N THR A 214 -1.81 1.19 -7.61
CA THR A 214 -0.63 1.93 -7.15
C THR A 214 -0.48 1.84 -5.63
N VAL A 215 0.74 2.03 -5.14
CA VAL A 215 1.04 2.07 -3.71
C VAL A 215 0.28 3.21 -3.01
N GLU A 216 0.20 4.37 -3.66
CA GLU A 216 -0.49 5.55 -3.12
C GLU A 216 -1.98 5.27 -2.93
N ASP A 217 -2.64 4.66 -3.92
CA ASP A 217 -4.07 4.31 -3.85
C ASP A 217 -4.33 3.27 -2.76
N ALA A 218 -3.48 2.22 -2.67
CA ALA A 218 -3.60 1.20 -1.63
C ALA A 218 -3.47 1.80 -0.22
N TYR A 219 -2.47 2.66 -0.03
CA TYR A 219 -2.24 3.31 1.26
C TYR A 219 -3.35 4.31 1.60
N GLN A 220 -3.85 5.08 0.64
CA GLN A 220 -4.95 6.03 0.86
C GLN A 220 -6.25 5.30 1.22
N ALA A 221 -6.60 4.21 0.52
CA ALA A 221 -7.77 3.40 0.87
C ALA A 221 -7.63 2.81 2.28
N TYR A 222 -6.44 2.29 2.63
CA TYR A 222 -6.12 1.83 3.99
C TYR A 222 -6.30 2.94 5.02
N SER A 223 -5.73 4.13 4.80
CA SER A 223 -5.77 5.22 5.78
C SER A 223 -7.19 5.74 6.05
N VAL A 224 -8.08 5.70 5.05
CA VAL A 224 -9.50 6.06 5.19
C VAL A 224 -10.27 4.99 5.97
N ALA A 225 -10.01 3.70 5.69
CA ALA A 225 -10.67 2.58 6.36
C ALA A 225 -10.18 2.39 7.81
N ALA A 226 -8.94 2.79 8.12
CA ALA A 226 -8.33 2.61 9.42
C ALA A 226 -8.94 3.53 10.48
N ALA A 227 -9.64 2.92 11.42
CA ALA A 227 -10.20 3.57 12.59
C ALA A 227 -10.37 2.54 13.71
N TYR A 228 -10.30 3.02 14.94
CA TYR A 228 -10.58 2.16 16.08
C TYR A 228 -12.08 1.85 16.19
N ASP A 229 -12.40 0.57 16.12
CA ASP A 229 -13.75 0.07 16.31
C ASP A 229 -13.89 -0.55 17.72
N PRO A 230 -14.70 0.04 18.62
CA PRO A 230 -14.88 -0.50 19.96
C PRO A 230 -15.68 -1.83 20.00
N ALA A 231 -16.37 -2.19 18.92
CA ALA A 231 -17.09 -3.45 18.80
C ALA A 231 -16.18 -4.63 18.43
N ASP A 232 -15.01 -4.37 17.85
CA ASP A 232 -14.02 -5.39 17.54
C ASP A 232 -13.00 -5.54 18.68
N SER A 233 -13.01 -6.70 19.35
CA SER A 233 -12.06 -7.00 20.44
C SER A 233 -10.60 -7.08 20.01
N TYR A 234 -10.33 -7.20 18.71
CA TYR A 234 -8.98 -7.23 18.14
C TYR A 234 -8.55 -5.88 17.53
N ALA A 235 -9.48 -4.90 17.45
CA ALA A 235 -9.14 -3.58 16.92
C ALA A 235 -8.09 -2.87 17.79
N ARG A 236 -7.16 -2.21 17.13
CA ARG A 236 -6.06 -1.47 17.76
C ARG A 236 -6.01 -0.04 17.24
N ARG A 237 -5.55 0.88 18.09
CA ARG A 237 -5.24 2.24 17.64
C ARG A 237 -3.87 2.22 16.97
N VAL A 238 -3.86 2.29 15.66
CA VAL A 238 -2.66 2.35 14.83
C VAL A 238 -2.61 3.70 14.13
N SER A 239 -1.45 4.34 14.16
CA SER A 239 -1.25 5.61 13.44
C SER A 239 -1.20 5.36 11.94
N THR A 240 -1.88 6.21 11.18
CA THR A 240 -1.87 6.21 9.71
C THR A 240 -1.42 7.57 9.20
N PRO A 241 -0.12 7.93 9.37
CA PRO A 241 0.40 9.21 8.93
C PRO A 241 0.30 9.33 7.40
N ALA A 242 0.33 10.56 6.89
CA ALA A 242 0.35 10.79 5.45
C ALA A 242 1.53 10.08 4.79
N LEU A 243 1.30 9.51 3.62
CA LEU A 243 2.36 8.89 2.84
C LEU A 243 3.36 9.95 2.38
N VAL A 244 4.62 9.77 2.73
CA VAL A 244 5.74 10.65 2.38
C VAL A 244 6.74 9.92 1.47
N ALA A 245 7.71 10.64 0.89
CA ALA A 245 8.76 10.01 0.10
C ALA A 245 9.62 9.10 1.00
N ALA A 246 10.07 7.97 0.44
CA ALA A 246 11.04 7.12 1.11
C ALA A 246 12.33 7.88 1.42
N PRO A 247 12.97 7.62 2.58
CA PRO A 247 14.31 8.14 2.86
C PRO A 247 15.28 7.78 1.73
N THR A 248 16.30 8.62 1.49
CA THR A 248 17.34 8.35 0.49
C THR A 248 18.30 7.23 0.90
N LYS A 249 18.36 6.93 2.20
CA LYS A 249 19.10 5.81 2.78
C LYS A 249 18.19 5.03 3.71
N PHE A 250 18.13 3.74 3.53
CA PHE A 250 17.31 2.83 4.33
C PHE A 250 17.91 1.43 4.33
N LYS A 251 17.65 0.67 5.39
CA LYS A 251 18.22 -0.67 5.62
C LYS A 251 17.22 -1.74 5.26
N ILE A 252 17.62 -2.67 4.42
CA ILE A 252 16.80 -3.79 3.96
C ILE A 252 17.49 -5.12 4.30
N GLY A 253 16.76 -5.97 5.02
CA GLY A 253 17.13 -7.37 5.21
C GLY A 253 16.57 -8.25 4.10
N ILE A 254 17.39 -9.09 3.48
CA ILE A 254 16.94 -10.07 2.48
C ILE A 254 17.31 -11.49 2.92
N PRO A 255 16.62 -12.54 2.42
CA PRO A 255 17.05 -13.92 2.66
C PRO A 255 18.47 -14.16 2.17
N SER A 256 19.31 -14.78 2.99
CA SER A 256 20.67 -15.17 2.61
C SER A 256 20.66 -16.21 1.49
N ALA A 257 21.75 -16.30 0.74
CA ALA A 257 21.92 -17.27 -0.33
C ALA A 257 21.63 -18.73 0.10
N ASN A 258 21.85 -19.06 1.38
CA ASN A 258 21.57 -20.40 1.92
C ASN A 258 20.12 -20.62 2.35
N SER A 259 19.34 -19.57 2.48
CA SER A 259 17.96 -19.64 2.97
C SER A 259 16.91 -19.18 1.94
N ILE A 260 17.30 -18.49 0.86
CA ILE A 260 16.39 -18.07 -0.18
C ILE A 260 15.84 -19.27 -0.95
N ARG A 261 14.54 -19.24 -1.29
CA ARG A 261 13.84 -20.33 -1.96
C ARG A 261 13.19 -19.82 -3.26
N PHE A 262 13.53 -20.45 -4.37
CA PHE A 262 12.94 -20.20 -5.69
C PHE A 262 12.39 -21.48 -6.34
N GLU A 263 12.46 -22.61 -5.64
CA GLU A 263 11.98 -23.92 -6.12
C GLU A 263 12.53 -24.29 -7.51
N GLY A 264 13.76 -23.87 -7.81
CA GLY A 264 14.42 -24.09 -9.10
C GLY A 264 14.05 -23.10 -10.22
N ASP A 265 13.26 -22.07 -9.93
CA ASP A 265 12.92 -21.01 -10.89
C ASP A 265 14.06 -19.99 -11.01
N GLU A 266 14.96 -20.21 -11.97
CA GLU A 266 16.10 -19.32 -12.23
C GLU A 266 15.65 -17.93 -12.72
N VAL A 267 14.48 -17.84 -13.39
CA VAL A 267 13.93 -16.57 -13.87
C VAL A 267 13.44 -15.74 -12.69
N GLN A 268 12.83 -16.38 -11.69
CA GLN A 268 12.43 -15.71 -10.44
C GLN A 268 13.66 -15.23 -9.66
N ALA A 269 14.70 -16.05 -9.59
CA ALA A 269 15.95 -15.70 -8.92
C ALA A 269 16.62 -14.48 -9.59
N ALA A 270 16.69 -14.46 -10.92
CA ALA A 270 17.23 -13.32 -11.67
C ALA A 270 16.41 -12.05 -11.47
N SER A 271 15.08 -12.13 -11.56
CA SER A 271 14.18 -10.98 -11.34
C SER A 271 14.29 -10.39 -9.92
N PHE A 272 14.47 -11.25 -8.91
CA PHE A 272 14.71 -10.78 -7.54
C PHE A 272 16.06 -10.10 -7.41
N ALA A 273 17.13 -10.67 -7.99
CA ALA A 273 18.47 -10.08 -7.99
C ALA A 273 18.47 -8.70 -8.65
N GLU A 274 17.84 -8.54 -9.81
CA GLU A 274 17.69 -7.24 -10.51
C GLU A 274 16.97 -6.20 -9.62
N THR A 275 15.96 -6.64 -8.87
CA THR A 275 15.24 -5.75 -7.94
C THR A 275 16.13 -5.32 -6.76
N VAL A 276 16.94 -6.23 -6.21
CA VAL A 276 17.89 -5.92 -5.13
C VAL A 276 18.97 -4.95 -5.62
N ASP A 277 19.47 -5.11 -6.85
CA ASP A 277 20.43 -4.19 -7.47
C ASP A 277 19.82 -2.79 -7.67
N ALA A 278 18.58 -2.72 -8.12
CA ALA A 278 17.85 -1.46 -8.28
C ALA A 278 17.61 -0.76 -6.93
N LEU A 279 17.26 -1.51 -5.88
CA LEU A 279 17.13 -0.99 -4.52
C LEU A 279 18.46 -0.45 -4.00
N THR A 280 19.55 -1.19 -4.18
CA THR A 280 20.91 -0.77 -3.80
C THR A 280 21.30 0.54 -4.51
N SER A 281 21.05 0.61 -5.82
CA SER A 281 21.30 1.81 -6.63
C SER A 281 20.46 3.01 -6.20
N SER A 282 19.30 2.78 -5.58
CA SER A 282 18.40 3.81 -5.04
C SER A 282 18.72 4.23 -3.60
N GLY A 283 19.76 3.66 -2.97
CA GLY A 283 20.26 4.03 -1.65
C GLY A 283 19.92 3.04 -0.52
N ALA A 284 19.42 1.84 -0.83
CA ALA A 284 19.22 0.80 0.15
C ALA A 284 20.56 0.19 0.63
N GLU A 285 20.72 0.03 1.94
CA GLU A 285 21.78 -0.77 2.54
C GLU A 285 21.24 -2.21 2.71
N ILE A 286 21.71 -3.14 1.84
CA ILE A 286 21.24 -4.52 1.82
C ILE A 286 22.05 -5.39 2.77
N THR A 287 21.38 -6.20 3.57
CA THR A 287 22.01 -7.21 4.44
C THR A 287 21.30 -8.54 4.30
N GLU A 288 22.06 -9.60 4.06
CA GLU A 288 21.54 -10.96 4.08
C GLU A 288 21.34 -11.48 5.49
N ILE A 289 20.19 -12.14 5.74
CA ILE A 289 19.87 -12.77 7.02
C ILE A 289 19.36 -14.20 6.82
N ASP A 290 19.50 -15.05 7.82
CA ASP A 290 18.95 -16.40 7.79
C ASP A 290 17.44 -16.39 8.01
N PHE A 291 16.70 -16.92 7.04
CA PHE A 291 15.22 -17.03 7.06
C PHE A 291 14.72 -18.37 7.60
N ALA A 292 15.59 -19.33 7.95
CA ALA A 292 15.15 -20.64 8.42
C ALA A 292 14.18 -20.56 9.63
N PRO A 293 14.39 -19.70 10.65
CA PRO A 293 13.41 -19.57 11.74
C PRO A 293 12.07 -19.02 11.29
N LEU A 294 12.03 -18.13 10.28
CA LEU A 294 10.80 -17.58 9.74
C LEU A 294 10.01 -18.64 8.94
N TYR A 295 10.68 -19.53 8.24
CA TYR A 295 10.05 -20.66 7.54
C TYR A 295 9.46 -21.66 8.52
N GLU A 296 10.14 -21.95 9.64
CA GLU A 296 9.57 -22.80 10.70
C GLU A 296 8.26 -22.20 11.24
N ILE A 297 8.22 -20.87 11.46
CA ILE A 297 6.98 -20.18 11.87
C ILE A 297 5.93 -20.29 10.77
N ALA A 298 6.29 -20.09 9.50
CA ALA A 298 5.37 -20.15 8.39
C ALA A 298 4.65 -21.52 8.28
N GLU A 299 5.40 -22.61 8.49
CA GLU A 299 4.85 -23.98 8.47
C GLU A 299 3.83 -24.21 9.59
N MET A 300 3.98 -23.57 10.74
CA MET A 300 3.08 -23.75 11.88
C MET A 300 1.64 -23.31 11.60
N LEU A 301 1.41 -22.44 10.63
CA LEU A 301 0.07 -21.94 10.32
C LEU A 301 -0.88 -23.05 9.83
N TYR A 302 -0.39 -23.96 9.01
CA TYR A 302 -1.21 -25.06 8.44
C TYR A 302 -0.90 -26.43 9.05
N PHE A 303 0.31 -26.64 9.55
CA PHE A 303 0.70 -27.91 10.20
C PHE A 303 0.67 -27.82 11.73
N GLY A 304 0.64 -26.62 12.28
CA GLY A 304 0.49 -26.34 13.71
C GLY A 304 -0.97 -26.27 14.18
N PRO A 305 -1.21 -25.64 15.34
CA PRO A 305 -2.54 -25.64 15.98
C PRO A 305 -3.54 -24.65 15.36
N TRP A 306 -3.12 -23.71 14.48
CA TRP A 306 -4.02 -22.69 13.95
C TRP A 306 -5.11 -23.24 13.02
N VAL A 307 -4.99 -24.48 12.55
CA VAL A 307 -6.08 -25.17 11.85
C VAL A 307 -7.30 -25.40 12.77
N ALA A 308 -7.09 -25.48 14.10
CA ALA A 308 -8.18 -25.57 15.07
C ALA A 308 -8.99 -24.26 15.15
N GLU A 309 -8.34 -23.10 14.95
CA GLU A 309 -9.04 -21.82 14.90
C GLU A 309 -9.92 -21.71 13.63
N ARG A 310 -9.45 -22.25 12.48
CA ARG A 310 -10.27 -22.40 11.27
C ARG A 310 -11.46 -23.32 11.49
N PHE A 311 -11.27 -24.38 12.25
CA PHE A 311 -12.37 -25.29 12.61
C PHE A 311 -13.44 -24.55 13.43
N VAL A 312 -13.06 -23.75 14.44
CA VAL A 312 -14.00 -22.94 15.24
C VAL A 312 -14.85 -22.03 14.35
N ALA A 313 -14.24 -21.41 13.34
CA ALA A 313 -14.96 -20.52 12.42
C ALA A 313 -16.00 -21.25 11.54
N THR A 314 -15.83 -22.56 11.34
CA THR A 314 -16.68 -23.38 10.46
C THR A 314 -17.32 -24.57 11.17
N GLU A 315 -17.32 -24.60 12.52
CA GLU A 315 -17.71 -25.72 13.35
C GLU A 315 -19.12 -26.24 13.02
N SER A 316 -20.07 -25.35 12.81
CA SER A 316 -21.46 -25.73 12.50
C SER A 316 -21.56 -26.53 11.20
N LEU A 317 -20.78 -26.16 10.17
CA LEU A 317 -20.73 -26.90 8.91
C LEU A 317 -19.93 -28.20 9.06
N MET A 318 -18.77 -28.14 9.69
CA MET A 318 -17.90 -29.31 9.87
C MET A 318 -18.58 -30.42 10.67
N THR A 319 -19.45 -30.08 11.64
CA THR A 319 -20.19 -31.05 12.48
C THR A 319 -21.55 -31.42 11.90
N GLY A 320 -22.25 -30.50 11.24
CA GLY A 320 -23.62 -30.68 10.77
C GLY A 320 -23.74 -31.14 9.32
N ASN A 321 -22.95 -30.56 8.42
CA ASN A 321 -22.96 -30.85 6.97
C ASN A 321 -21.58 -30.66 6.33
N PRO A 322 -20.56 -31.48 6.65
CA PRO A 322 -19.21 -31.34 6.13
C PRO A 322 -19.11 -31.49 4.60
N ASP A 323 -20.06 -32.14 3.95
CA ASP A 323 -20.11 -32.34 2.51
C ASP A 323 -20.47 -31.06 1.74
N ALA A 324 -21.01 -30.04 2.42
CA ALA A 324 -21.17 -28.67 1.86
C ALA A 324 -19.84 -27.95 1.61
N MET A 325 -18.77 -28.42 2.22
CA MET A 325 -17.46 -27.78 2.08
C MET A 325 -16.71 -28.32 0.86
N PHE A 326 -15.97 -27.42 0.20
CA PHE A 326 -15.06 -27.80 -0.86
C PHE A 326 -14.05 -28.86 -0.36
N PRO A 327 -13.83 -29.98 -1.10
CA PRO A 327 -13.14 -31.16 -0.56
C PRO A 327 -11.75 -30.86 0.04
N VAL A 328 -10.96 -30.02 -0.61
CA VAL A 328 -9.61 -29.64 -0.13
C VAL A 328 -9.72 -28.76 1.12
N THR A 329 -10.66 -27.81 1.16
CA THR A 329 -10.93 -26.96 2.32
C THR A 329 -11.34 -27.79 3.52
N ARG A 330 -12.27 -28.73 3.33
CA ARG A 330 -12.69 -29.69 4.36
C ARG A 330 -11.52 -30.50 4.92
N LYS A 331 -10.65 -31.03 4.04
CA LYS A 331 -9.46 -31.80 4.44
C LYS A 331 -8.52 -30.97 5.30
N ILE A 332 -8.27 -29.71 4.93
CA ILE A 332 -7.37 -28.81 5.67
C ILE A 332 -7.97 -28.52 7.06
N ILE A 333 -9.22 -28.08 7.13
CA ILE A 333 -9.88 -27.71 8.38
C ILE A 333 -10.06 -28.94 9.26
N GLY A 334 -10.41 -30.08 8.67
CA GLY A 334 -10.55 -31.37 9.38
C GLY A 334 -9.26 -31.87 10.01
N SER A 335 -8.09 -31.39 9.59
CA SER A 335 -6.81 -31.71 10.23
C SER A 335 -6.68 -31.14 11.66
N ALA A 336 -7.64 -30.33 12.09
CA ALA A 336 -7.82 -29.92 13.49
C ALA A 336 -8.19 -31.08 14.41
N GLU A 337 -8.82 -32.13 13.86
CA GLU A 337 -9.22 -33.32 14.64
C GLU A 337 -8.00 -33.97 15.28
N GLY A 338 -8.11 -34.31 16.56
CA GLY A 338 -7.01 -34.90 17.34
C GLY A 338 -6.00 -33.91 17.91
N LYS A 339 -6.01 -32.62 17.54
CA LYS A 339 -5.18 -31.62 18.22
C LYS A 339 -5.73 -31.25 19.58
N THR A 340 -4.87 -31.25 20.58
CA THR A 340 -5.22 -30.97 21.97
C THR A 340 -4.96 -29.51 22.35
N ALA A 341 -5.57 -29.05 23.46
CA ALA A 341 -5.23 -27.75 24.05
C ALA A 341 -3.71 -27.64 24.36
N ALA A 342 -3.08 -28.75 24.79
CA ALA A 342 -1.64 -28.77 25.03
C ALA A 342 -0.83 -28.52 23.74
N ASP A 343 -1.26 -29.06 22.61
CA ASP A 343 -0.60 -28.80 21.33
C ASP A 343 -0.74 -27.33 20.90
N THR A 344 -1.88 -26.74 21.20
CA THR A 344 -2.12 -25.30 20.96
C THR A 344 -1.14 -24.45 21.76
N PHE A 345 -0.99 -24.70 23.06
CA PHE A 345 -0.03 -23.93 23.88
C PHE A 345 1.42 -24.17 23.48
N LYS A 346 1.81 -25.41 23.13
CA LYS A 346 3.16 -25.68 22.58
C LYS A 346 3.41 -24.87 21.30
N GLY A 347 2.42 -24.77 20.41
CA GLY A 347 2.52 -23.95 19.23
C GLY A 347 2.73 -22.46 19.55
N PHE A 348 1.91 -21.90 20.46
CA PHE A 348 2.09 -20.52 20.91
C PHE A 348 3.47 -20.28 21.54
N TYR A 349 3.96 -21.18 22.39
CA TYR A 349 5.28 -21.06 23.00
C TYR A 349 6.36 -21.09 21.91
N ARG A 350 6.30 -22.03 20.97
CA ARG A 350 7.31 -22.13 19.91
C ARG A 350 7.37 -20.88 19.04
N VAL A 351 6.21 -20.33 18.62
CA VAL A 351 6.16 -19.06 17.87
C VAL A 351 6.78 -17.92 18.69
N LYS A 352 6.49 -17.85 20.01
CA LYS A 352 7.07 -16.83 20.88
C LYS A 352 8.59 -16.95 21.02
N ASP A 353 9.12 -18.16 21.13
CA ASP A 353 10.56 -18.40 21.22
C ASP A 353 11.28 -17.98 19.93
N LEU A 354 10.74 -18.38 18.77
CA LEU A 354 11.27 -18.00 17.47
C LEU A 354 11.14 -16.49 17.20
N ALA A 355 10.01 -15.89 17.58
CA ALA A 355 9.81 -14.45 17.51
C ALA A 355 10.85 -13.69 18.34
N GLY A 356 11.11 -14.16 19.58
CA GLY A 356 12.17 -13.60 20.45
C GLY A 356 13.55 -13.69 19.83
N THR A 357 13.84 -14.77 19.11
CA THR A 357 15.10 -14.95 18.38
C THR A 357 15.25 -13.99 17.21
N MET A 358 14.15 -13.77 16.45
CA MET A 358 14.20 -12.97 15.22
C MET A 358 13.97 -11.47 15.45
N ALA A 359 13.27 -11.07 16.50
CA ALA A 359 12.94 -9.66 16.76
C ALA A 359 14.18 -8.74 16.80
N PRO A 360 15.30 -9.07 17.48
CA PRO A 360 16.49 -8.22 17.46
C PRO A 360 17.06 -8.00 16.05
N THR A 361 16.96 -9.01 15.18
CA THR A 361 17.42 -8.92 13.79
C THR A 361 16.45 -8.06 12.96
N ILE A 362 15.15 -8.35 13.03
CA ILE A 362 14.13 -7.63 12.26
C ILE A 362 14.14 -6.13 12.59
N SER A 363 14.26 -5.76 13.86
CA SER A 363 14.25 -4.37 14.32
C SER A 363 15.46 -3.54 13.86
N THR A 364 16.52 -4.16 13.30
CA THR A 364 17.66 -3.43 12.74
C THR A 364 17.39 -2.87 11.34
N PHE A 365 16.32 -3.31 10.69
CA PHE A 365 15.97 -2.95 9.32
C PHE A 365 14.76 -2.00 9.26
N ASP A 366 14.70 -1.19 8.22
CA ASP A 366 13.50 -0.44 7.89
C ASP A 366 12.41 -1.34 7.29
N ALA A 367 12.83 -2.38 6.57
CA ALA A 367 11.98 -3.48 6.13
C ALA A 367 12.82 -4.72 5.78
N LEU A 368 12.19 -5.89 5.79
CA LEU A 368 12.66 -7.06 5.05
C LEU A 368 12.11 -6.97 3.62
N CYS A 369 12.87 -7.45 2.64
CA CYS A 369 12.43 -7.59 1.24
C CYS A 369 12.59 -9.04 0.81
N VAL A 370 11.49 -9.64 0.35
CA VAL A 370 11.46 -11.04 -0.09
C VAL A 370 10.82 -11.14 -1.49
N PRO A 371 11.13 -12.20 -2.26
CA PRO A 371 10.26 -12.56 -3.38
C PRO A 371 8.84 -12.73 -2.85
N SER A 372 7.83 -12.20 -3.54
CA SER A 372 6.44 -12.34 -3.04
C SER A 372 6.00 -13.79 -3.02
N ILE A 373 6.49 -14.58 -3.98
CA ILE A 373 6.29 -16.02 -4.13
C ILE A 373 7.61 -16.67 -4.54
N PRO A 374 7.88 -17.94 -4.18
CA PRO A 374 9.07 -18.67 -4.67
C PRO A 374 9.08 -18.86 -6.18
N THR A 375 7.95 -19.31 -6.74
CA THR A 375 7.72 -19.49 -8.17
C THR A 375 6.23 -19.43 -8.48
N PHE A 376 5.87 -19.43 -9.75
CA PHE A 376 4.49 -19.48 -10.21
C PHE A 376 3.94 -20.90 -10.13
N THR A 377 2.62 -21.00 -9.96
CA THR A 377 1.88 -22.27 -9.94
C THR A 377 0.86 -22.25 -11.06
N THR A 378 0.89 -23.28 -11.89
CA THR A 378 -0.14 -23.49 -12.93
C THR A 378 -1.37 -24.18 -12.36
N VAL A 379 -2.51 -24.02 -13.04
CA VAL A 379 -3.75 -24.74 -12.71
C VAL A 379 -3.53 -26.25 -12.81
N ALA A 380 -2.78 -26.71 -13.84
CA ALA A 380 -2.51 -28.13 -14.06
C ALA A 380 -1.65 -28.75 -12.95
N GLU A 381 -0.61 -28.05 -12.47
CA GLU A 381 0.18 -28.51 -11.32
C GLU A 381 -0.67 -28.64 -10.05
N LEU A 382 -1.56 -27.68 -9.83
CA LEU A 382 -2.46 -27.72 -8.68
C LEU A 382 -3.52 -28.81 -8.78
N GLU A 383 -4.01 -29.15 -9.97
CA GLU A 383 -4.90 -30.29 -10.20
C GLU A 383 -4.21 -31.62 -9.90
N ALA A 384 -2.90 -31.73 -10.25
CA ALA A 384 -2.09 -32.92 -9.95
C ALA A 384 -1.77 -33.04 -8.44
N ASP A 385 -1.48 -31.94 -7.76
CA ASP A 385 -1.25 -31.87 -6.31
C ASP A 385 -1.96 -30.65 -5.70
N PRO A 386 -3.15 -30.83 -5.12
CA PRO A 386 -3.92 -29.73 -4.55
C PRO A 386 -3.33 -29.07 -3.30
N MET A 387 -2.22 -29.61 -2.75
CA MET A 387 -1.64 -29.14 -1.48
C MET A 387 -0.26 -28.55 -1.61
N GLY A 388 0.66 -29.21 -2.30
CA GLY A 388 2.07 -28.82 -2.40
C GLY A 388 2.26 -27.42 -2.98
N PRO A 389 1.74 -27.11 -4.18
CA PRO A 389 1.85 -25.79 -4.78
C PRO A 389 1.21 -24.67 -3.92
N ASN A 390 0.07 -24.95 -3.28
CA ASN A 390 -0.54 -24.00 -2.36
C ASN A 390 0.36 -23.69 -1.16
N ASN A 391 1.00 -24.71 -0.57
CA ASN A 391 1.87 -24.52 0.60
C ASN A 391 3.14 -23.76 0.20
N MET A 392 3.70 -24.05 -0.97
CA MET A 392 4.85 -23.36 -1.53
C MET A 392 4.58 -21.87 -1.69
N LEU A 393 3.42 -21.44 -2.18
CA LEU A 393 3.03 -20.02 -2.28
C LEU A 393 3.06 -19.28 -0.92
N GLY A 394 2.91 -19.99 0.20
CA GLY A 394 2.94 -19.45 1.54
C GLY A 394 4.33 -19.24 2.16
N THR A 395 5.40 -19.64 1.48
CA THR A 395 6.78 -19.65 2.00
C THR A 395 7.19 -18.30 2.60
N TYR A 396 6.97 -17.22 1.86
CA TYR A 396 7.37 -15.86 2.28
C TYR A 396 6.24 -15.07 2.96
N THR A 397 5.05 -15.64 3.10
CA THR A 397 3.88 -14.89 3.56
C THR A 397 3.30 -15.37 4.88
N ASN A 398 3.32 -16.67 5.18
CA ASN A 398 2.59 -17.25 6.31
C ASN A 398 3.08 -16.79 7.69
N PHE A 399 4.37 -16.51 7.87
CA PHE A 399 4.93 -16.06 9.16
C PHE A 399 4.53 -14.63 9.53
N VAL A 400 4.14 -13.81 8.55
CA VAL A 400 3.94 -12.37 8.74
C VAL A 400 2.80 -12.08 9.72
N ASN A 401 1.68 -12.79 9.61
CA ASN A 401 0.54 -12.63 10.51
C ASN A 401 0.84 -13.24 11.90
N LEU A 402 1.49 -14.40 11.95
CA LEU A 402 1.91 -15.04 13.22
C LEU A 402 2.86 -14.17 14.05
N LEU A 403 3.68 -13.36 13.40
CA LEU A 403 4.61 -12.41 14.04
C LEU A 403 4.02 -11.00 14.20
N ASN A 404 2.75 -10.78 13.86
CA ASN A 404 2.11 -9.45 13.90
C ASN A 404 2.93 -8.38 13.14
N LEU A 405 3.45 -8.73 11.95
CA LEU A 405 4.15 -7.81 11.06
C LEU A 405 3.18 -7.20 10.04
N CYS A 406 3.48 -6.02 9.51
CA CYS A 406 2.79 -5.47 8.34
C CYS A 406 3.56 -5.80 7.05
N ALA A 407 2.90 -5.77 5.90
CA ALA A 407 3.53 -6.09 4.63
C ALA A 407 2.85 -5.39 3.44
N ILE A 408 3.64 -5.11 2.41
CA ILE A 408 3.16 -4.61 1.13
C ILE A 408 3.85 -5.34 -0.02
N THR A 409 3.06 -5.93 -0.91
CA THR A 409 3.52 -6.50 -2.17
C THR A 409 3.42 -5.42 -3.25
N VAL A 410 4.47 -5.27 -4.05
CA VAL A 410 4.55 -4.29 -5.12
C VAL A 410 5.10 -4.93 -6.39
N PRO A 411 4.53 -4.60 -7.57
CA PRO A 411 5.10 -5.00 -8.85
C PRO A 411 6.50 -4.45 -9.06
N THR A 412 7.35 -5.25 -9.70
CA THR A 412 8.67 -4.85 -10.20
C THR A 412 8.69 -4.85 -11.73
N ALA A 413 9.86 -4.75 -12.34
CA ALA A 413 9.98 -5.00 -13.77
C ALA A 413 9.45 -6.39 -14.11
N ALA A 414 8.84 -6.54 -15.30
CA ALA A 414 8.40 -7.84 -15.79
C ALA A 414 9.60 -8.80 -15.88
N ARG A 415 9.39 -10.05 -15.52
CA ARG A 415 10.37 -11.12 -15.67
C ARG A 415 10.70 -11.35 -17.14
N SER A 416 11.82 -11.99 -17.43
CA SER A 416 12.25 -12.30 -18.80
C SER A 416 11.30 -13.25 -19.54
N ASP A 417 10.47 -14.02 -18.82
CA ASP A 417 9.41 -14.88 -19.38
C ASP A 417 8.08 -14.14 -19.61
N GLY A 418 8.03 -12.83 -19.34
CA GLY A 418 6.83 -12.00 -19.52
C GLY A 418 5.82 -12.04 -18.36
N ARG A 419 6.02 -12.88 -17.36
CA ARG A 419 5.22 -12.90 -16.14
C ARG A 419 5.55 -11.70 -15.24
N PRO A 420 4.66 -11.28 -14.32
CA PRO A 420 4.95 -10.16 -13.45
C PRO A 420 6.08 -10.46 -12.47
N GLY A 421 7.02 -9.54 -12.31
CA GLY A 421 7.94 -9.52 -11.20
C GLY A 421 7.27 -8.86 -9.98
N SER A 422 7.58 -9.34 -8.78
CA SER A 422 7.06 -8.73 -7.55
C SER A 422 7.94 -9.01 -6.35
N VAL A 423 7.99 -8.04 -5.42
CA VAL A 423 8.61 -8.20 -4.11
C VAL A 423 7.62 -7.83 -3.00
N THR A 424 7.84 -8.35 -1.82
CA THR A 424 7.09 -7.99 -0.62
C THR A 424 8.01 -7.35 0.40
N PHE A 425 7.69 -6.12 0.82
CA PHE A 425 8.31 -5.48 1.97
C PHE A 425 7.54 -5.83 3.24
N ILE A 426 8.27 -6.19 4.30
CA ILE A 426 7.72 -6.65 5.57
C ILE A 426 8.39 -5.85 6.68
N ALA A 427 7.63 -5.35 7.65
CA ALA A 427 8.17 -4.63 8.80
C ALA A 427 7.34 -4.87 10.07
N GLU A 428 7.84 -4.34 11.18
CA GLU A 428 7.14 -4.38 12.47
C GLU A 428 5.78 -3.69 12.41
N ALA A 429 4.87 -4.12 13.28
CA ALA A 429 3.54 -3.52 13.39
C ALA A 429 3.62 -1.99 13.60
N GLY A 430 2.80 -1.25 12.87
CA GLY A 430 2.77 0.22 12.87
C GLY A 430 3.71 0.88 11.86
N ALA A 431 4.51 0.09 11.11
CA ALA A 431 5.40 0.61 10.07
C ALA A 431 4.74 0.66 8.67
N ASP A 432 3.42 0.58 8.59
CA ASP A 432 2.65 0.54 7.33
C ASP A 432 3.01 1.68 6.37
N ALA A 433 3.06 2.92 6.86
CA ALA A 433 3.46 4.09 6.07
C ALA A 433 4.92 4.01 5.59
N LYS A 434 5.84 3.48 6.43
CA LYS A 434 7.25 3.34 6.11
C LYS A 434 7.44 2.35 4.95
N ILE A 435 6.84 1.17 5.04
CA ILE A 435 6.97 0.18 3.96
C ILE A 435 6.26 0.62 2.68
N ALA A 436 5.14 1.34 2.78
CA ALA A 436 4.49 1.93 1.62
C ALA A 436 5.40 3.00 0.97
N ALA A 437 6.06 3.86 1.75
CA ALA A 437 7.02 4.83 1.24
C ALA A 437 8.22 4.16 0.54
N ILE A 438 8.75 3.05 1.08
CA ILE A 438 9.81 2.26 0.45
C ILE A 438 9.29 1.62 -0.85
N ALA A 439 8.08 1.07 -0.84
CA ALA A 439 7.46 0.43 -2.00
C ALA A 439 7.26 1.38 -3.19
N THR A 440 6.98 2.69 -2.94
CA THR A 440 6.91 3.69 -4.01
C THR A 440 8.22 3.84 -4.79
N ARG A 441 9.37 3.53 -4.19
CA ARG A 441 10.67 3.52 -4.90
C ARG A 441 10.70 2.43 -5.96
N VAL A 442 10.27 1.21 -5.62
CA VAL A 442 10.22 0.09 -6.55
C VAL A 442 9.20 0.35 -7.65
N GLU A 443 8.03 0.84 -7.29
CA GLU A 443 6.99 1.23 -8.25
C GLU A 443 7.50 2.27 -9.27
N ALA A 444 8.26 3.28 -8.81
CA ALA A 444 8.84 4.30 -9.67
C ALA A 444 9.96 3.77 -10.58
N LEU A 445 10.65 2.69 -10.21
CA LEU A 445 11.66 2.02 -11.02
C LEU A 445 11.04 1.03 -12.03
N SER A 446 9.79 0.59 -11.77
CA SER A 446 9.04 -0.28 -12.67
C SER A 446 8.46 0.53 -13.83
N SER A 447 8.81 0.17 -15.06
CA SER A 447 8.21 0.74 -16.27
C SER A 447 6.96 -0.01 -16.74
N SER A 448 6.46 -0.94 -15.92
CA SER A 448 5.33 -1.81 -16.25
C SER A 448 4.01 -1.06 -16.37
N SER A 449 3.06 -1.68 -17.07
CA SER A 449 1.66 -1.24 -17.05
C SER A 449 1.03 -1.52 -15.69
N LEU A 450 -0.01 -0.78 -15.33
CA LEU A 450 -0.79 -0.99 -14.10
C LEU A 450 -1.69 -2.23 -14.29
N GLY A 451 -1.47 -3.26 -13.49
CA GLY A 451 -2.19 -4.53 -13.62
C GLY A 451 -2.03 -5.16 -15.00
N ALA A 452 -3.12 -5.66 -15.53
CA ALA A 452 -3.27 -6.20 -16.89
C ALA A 452 -3.78 -5.14 -17.89
N THR A 453 -3.73 -3.85 -17.53
CA THR A 453 -4.22 -2.75 -18.36
C THR A 453 -3.09 -2.17 -19.23
N ARG A 454 -3.43 -1.21 -20.10
CA ARG A 454 -2.46 -0.38 -20.83
C ARG A 454 -2.15 0.93 -20.09
N TRP A 455 -2.72 1.13 -18.92
CA TRP A 455 -2.53 2.33 -18.13
C TRP A 455 -1.12 2.37 -17.55
N ARG A 456 -0.63 3.58 -17.35
CA ARG A 456 0.66 3.83 -16.68
C ARG A 456 0.43 4.73 -15.49
N SER A 457 1.28 4.61 -14.48
CA SER A 457 1.22 5.51 -13.33
C SER A 457 1.39 6.96 -13.79
N ALA A 458 0.43 7.81 -13.43
CA ALA A 458 0.61 9.25 -13.55
C ALA A 458 1.58 9.72 -12.44
N VAL A 459 2.39 10.75 -12.71
CA VAL A 459 3.16 11.39 -11.63
C VAL A 459 2.15 11.94 -10.61
N PRO A 460 2.22 11.53 -9.34
CA PRO A 460 1.26 11.96 -8.34
C PRO A 460 1.23 13.49 -8.21
N SER A 461 0.06 14.10 -8.36
CA SER A 461 -0.14 15.50 -7.98
C SER A 461 -0.42 15.55 -6.49
N LEU A 462 0.48 16.18 -5.73
CA LEU A 462 0.28 16.35 -4.30
C LEU A 462 -0.87 17.31 -4.02
N PRO A 463 -1.66 17.08 -2.95
CA PRO A 463 -2.70 18.02 -2.55
C PRO A 463 -2.08 19.37 -2.19
N ASP A 464 -2.76 20.47 -2.57
CA ASP A 464 -2.31 21.83 -2.27
C ASP A 464 -2.32 22.14 -0.76
N THR A 465 -3.15 21.46 0.00
CA THR A 465 -3.21 21.60 1.47
C THR A 465 -2.44 20.47 2.14
N PRO A 466 -1.44 20.77 3.00
CA PRO A 466 -0.72 19.74 3.73
C PRO A 466 -1.64 19.03 4.71
N SER A 467 -1.46 17.72 4.89
CA SER A 467 -2.14 16.97 5.97
C SER A 467 -1.64 17.42 7.35
N ALA A 468 -2.37 17.05 8.41
CA ALA A 468 -1.99 17.38 9.79
C ALA A 468 -0.65 16.77 10.22
N ASP A 469 -0.20 15.70 9.55
CA ASP A 469 0.99 14.93 9.90
C ASP A 469 2.27 15.44 9.23
N VAL A 470 2.18 16.49 8.40
CA VAL A 470 3.33 17.08 7.73
C VAL A 470 3.39 18.59 7.95
N ILE A 471 4.60 19.11 7.89
CA ILE A 471 4.86 20.55 7.88
C ILE A 471 5.34 20.94 6.49
N ARG A 472 4.61 21.84 5.81
CA ARG A 472 5.04 22.42 4.55
C ARG A 472 6.10 23.50 4.80
N ILE A 473 7.27 23.33 4.18
CA ILE A 473 8.39 24.26 4.31
C ILE A 473 8.82 24.80 2.94
N ALA A 474 9.04 26.11 2.87
CA ALA A 474 9.64 26.77 1.72
C ALA A 474 11.18 26.85 1.88
N VAL A 475 11.90 26.32 0.92
CA VAL A 475 13.38 26.39 0.85
C VAL A 475 13.82 27.20 -0.36
N CYS A 476 14.82 28.04 -0.21
CA CYS A 476 15.29 28.97 -1.26
C CYS A 476 16.79 28.87 -1.55
N GLY A 477 17.45 27.77 -1.15
CA GLY A 477 18.92 27.67 -1.26
C GLY A 477 19.45 26.25 -1.30
N ALA A 478 20.43 25.95 -0.47
CA ALA A 478 21.17 24.69 -0.46
C ALA A 478 20.29 23.43 -0.23
N HIS A 479 19.08 23.60 0.29
CA HIS A 479 18.09 22.53 0.48
C HIS A 479 17.19 22.27 -0.75
N MET A 480 17.26 23.11 -1.80
CA MET A 480 16.52 22.89 -3.04
C MET A 480 17.03 21.64 -3.77
N SER A 481 16.21 21.05 -4.61
CA SER A 481 16.54 19.88 -5.44
C SER A 481 17.83 20.11 -6.24
N GLY A 482 18.74 19.14 -6.19
CA GLY A 482 20.04 19.20 -6.86
C GLY A 482 21.13 19.99 -6.11
N PHE A 483 20.84 20.58 -4.94
CA PHE A 483 21.81 21.29 -4.11
C PHE A 483 22.32 20.45 -2.94
N PRO A 484 23.51 20.79 -2.37
CA PRO A 484 24.23 19.91 -1.43
C PRO A 484 23.50 19.52 -0.16
N LEU A 485 22.56 20.33 0.35
CA LEU A 485 21.82 20.04 1.57
C LEU A 485 20.42 19.47 1.33
N ASN A 486 20.04 19.20 0.09
CA ASN A 486 18.74 18.60 -0.24
C ASN A 486 18.55 17.23 0.47
N HIS A 487 19.64 16.47 0.60
CA HIS A 487 19.64 15.18 1.30
C HIS A 487 19.11 15.31 2.74
N THR A 488 19.29 16.44 3.42
CA THR A 488 18.80 16.62 4.79
C THR A 488 17.27 16.64 4.89
N LEU A 489 16.58 16.98 3.79
CA LEU A 489 15.12 16.85 3.65
C LEU A 489 14.73 15.42 3.24
N THR A 490 15.34 14.90 2.18
CA THR A 490 14.95 13.60 1.61
C THR A 490 15.28 12.42 2.53
N GLU A 491 16.37 12.46 3.30
CA GLU A 491 16.71 11.46 4.33
C GLU A 491 15.71 11.44 5.50
N ARG A 492 14.94 12.49 5.66
CA ARG A 492 13.86 12.62 6.66
C ARG A 492 12.48 12.32 6.09
N GLY A 493 12.42 11.76 4.89
CA GLY A 493 11.16 11.42 4.24
C GLY A 493 10.39 12.63 3.69
N ALA A 494 11.03 13.81 3.58
CA ALA A 494 10.35 14.95 2.99
C ALA A 494 10.09 14.74 1.50
N ARG A 495 8.93 15.21 1.03
CA ARG A 495 8.47 15.10 -0.35
C ARG A 495 8.35 16.47 -1.00
N LEU A 496 8.93 16.63 -2.21
CA LEU A 496 8.77 17.85 -2.99
C LEU A 496 7.31 17.99 -3.44
N VAL A 497 6.69 19.12 -3.10
CA VAL A 497 5.32 19.45 -3.50
C VAL A 497 5.31 20.14 -4.86
N ARG A 498 5.98 21.28 -4.95
CA ARG A 498 6.11 22.08 -6.18
C ARG A 498 7.21 23.12 -6.07
N SER A 499 7.64 23.64 -7.22
CA SER A 499 8.36 24.92 -7.28
C SER A 499 7.34 26.07 -7.18
N ASP A 500 7.68 27.12 -6.44
CA ASP A 500 6.83 28.28 -6.20
C ASP A 500 7.65 29.57 -6.07
N ARG A 501 7.01 30.65 -5.72
CA ARG A 501 7.67 31.94 -5.42
C ARG A 501 7.04 32.58 -4.20
N THR A 502 7.85 33.36 -3.45
CA THR A 502 7.34 34.20 -2.37
C THR A 502 6.48 35.36 -2.90
N ALA A 503 5.67 35.96 -2.03
CA ALA A 503 5.14 37.31 -2.25
C ALA A 503 6.30 38.29 -2.53
N PRO A 504 6.04 39.46 -3.20
CA PRO A 504 7.08 40.46 -3.49
C PRO A 504 7.47 41.30 -2.27
N ASP A 505 7.55 40.66 -1.12
CA ASP A 505 7.75 41.26 0.20
C ASP A 505 9.11 40.88 0.81
N TYR A 506 10.02 40.32 0.02
CA TYR A 506 11.28 39.79 0.54
C TYR A 506 12.49 40.39 -0.17
N LYS A 507 13.52 40.71 0.62
CA LYS A 507 14.88 40.91 0.13
C LYS A 507 15.65 39.60 0.23
N PHE A 508 16.53 39.37 -0.77
CA PHE A 508 17.28 38.14 -0.91
C PHE A 508 18.77 38.42 -0.97
N TYR A 509 19.55 37.79 -0.11
CA TYR A 509 20.96 38.06 0.09
C TYR A 509 21.82 36.81 -0.07
N ALA A 510 23.03 36.98 -0.55
CA ALA A 510 24.10 36.01 -0.44
C ALA A 510 24.91 36.30 0.83
N LEU A 511 24.67 35.57 1.89
CA LEU A 511 25.31 35.76 3.20
C LEU A 511 26.75 35.24 3.14
N PRO A 512 27.74 36.03 3.56
CA PRO A 512 29.12 35.58 3.62
C PRO A 512 29.31 34.49 4.67
N THR A 513 30.13 33.50 4.36
CA THR A 513 30.55 32.45 5.29
C THR A 513 32.01 32.10 5.09
N ASN A 514 32.62 31.34 6.00
CA ASN A 514 34.00 30.85 5.81
C ASN A 514 34.09 29.76 4.71
N GLY A 515 33.08 29.64 3.85
CA GLY A 515 32.96 28.71 2.72
C GLY A 515 32.00 29.24 1.67
N ALA A 516 31.20 28.38 1.07
CA ALA A 516 30.20 28.79 0.09
C ALA A 516 29.13 29.70 0.72
N ALA A 517 28.76 30.79 0.02
CA ALA A 517 27.69 31.70 0.44
C ALA A 517 26.38 30.96 0.73
N ARG A 518 25.60 31.50 1.66
CA ARG A 518 24.28 30.97 2.03
C ARG A 518 23.15 31.93 1.65
N PRO A 519 22.00 31.47 1.21
CA PRO A 519 20.88 32.34 0.92
C PRO A 519 20.28 32.90 2.22
N GLY A 520 20.06 34.20 2.29
CA GLY A 520 19.37 34.89 3.37
C GLY A 520 18.11 35.56 2.84
N LEU A 521 16.95 35.23 3.43
CA LEU A 521 15.67 35.81 3.09
C LEU A 521 15.20 36.70 4.24
N VAL A 522 14.93 37.97 3.96
CA VAL A 522 14.45 38.95 4.95
C VAL A 522 13.16 39.58 4.48
N ARG A 523 12.14 39.54 5.32
CA ARG A 523 10.86 40.21 5.01
C ARG A 523 11.02 41.72 5.06
N THR A 524 10.48 42.42 4.06
CA THR A 524 10.44 43.88 3.95
C THR A 524 9.00 44.39 3.85
N THR A 525 8.83 45.67 3.63
CA THR A 525 7.51 46.28 3.45
C THR A 525 6.82 45.69 2.21
N ARG A 526 5.53 45.45 2.29
CA ARG A 526 4.71 44.88 1.21
C ARG A 526 4.97 45.62 -0.11
N GLY A 527 5.30 44.86 -1.15
CA GLY A 527 5.55 45.36 -2.49
C GLY A 527 6.89 46.08 -2.69
N LYS A 528 7.77 46.14 -1.68
CA LYS A 528 9.11 46.75 -1.78
C LYS A 528 10.27 45.75 -1.82
N GLY A 529 9.96 44.49 -2.03
CA GLY A 529 10.90 43.40 -2.16
C GLY A 529 10.80 42.71 -3.53
N ALA A 530 11.39 41.54 -3.62
CA ALA A 530 11.33 40.65 -4.76
C ALA A 530 10.48 39.43 -4.44
N SER A 531 9.91 38.80 -5.47
CA SER A 531 9.30 37.48 -5.41
C SER A 531 10.39 36.44 -5.67
N VAL A 532 10.83 35.77 -4.62
CA VAL A 532 12.00 34.85 -4.64
C VAL A 532 11.55 33.44 -4.97
N ALA A 533 12.30 32.74 -5.83
CA ALA A 533 12.04 31.35 -6.17
C ALA A 533 12.29 30.43 -4.96
N VAL A 534 11.35 29.55 -4.69
CA VAL A 534 11.39 28.57 -3.61
C VAL A 534 10.94 27.21 -4.11
N GLU A 535 11.28 26.17 -3.37
CA GLU A 535 10.63 24.87 -3.45
C GLU A 535 9.84 24.61 -2.18
N LEU A 536 8.63 24.07 -2.32
CA LEU A 536 7.79 23.66 -1.20
C LEU A 536 7.97 22.16 -0.97
N TRP A 537 8.29 21.81 0.26
CA TRP A 537 8.51 20.44 0.69
C TRP A 537 7.59 20.12 1.87
N ASP A 538 6.93 18.97 1.83
CA ASP A 538 6.21 18.41 2.98
C ASP A 538 7.15 17.50 3.75
N ILE A 539 7.48 17.86 5.00
CA ILE A 539 8.33 17.09 5.91
C ILE A 539 7.46 16.48 7.01
N PRO A 540 7.62 15.18 7.37
CA PRO A 540 6.92 14.56 8.49
C PRO A 540 7.10 15.36 9.78
N ILE A 541 6.03 15.52 10.56
CA ILE A 541 6.03 16.36 11.75
C ILE A 541 7.01 15.86 12.83
N ASP A 542 7.16 14.54 12.96
CA ASP A 542 8.09 13.88 13.86
C ASP A 542 9.58 14.08 13.47
N ALA A 543 9.86 14.23 12.17
CA ALA A 543 11.19 14.49 11.64
C ALA A 543 11.58 15.98 11.68
N PHE A 544 10.58 16.90 11.79
CA PHE A 544 10.83 18.34 11.69
C PHE A 544 11.73 18.88 12.81
N GLY A 545 11.58 18.40 14.06
CA GLY A 545 12.43 18.80 15.17
C GLY A 545 13.92 18.43 14.94
N GLY A 546 14.18 17.27 14.35
CA GLY A 546 15.51 16.83 13.92
C GLY A 546 16.09 17.69 12.81
N PHE A 547 15.25 18.11 11.86
CA PHE A 547 15.63 19.04 10.80
C PHE A 547 16.00 20.42 11.36
N MET A 548 15.20 20.98 12.28
CA MET A 548 15.45 22.27 12.93
C MET A 548 16.84 22.36 13.60
N LYS A 549 17.31 21.26 14.21
CA LYS A 549 18.64 21.21 14.84
C LYS A 549 19.80 21.35 13.85
N THR A 550 19.57 21.15 12.56
CA THR A 550 20.62 21.27 11.52
C THR A 550 20.78 22.69 10.99
N ILE A 551 19.88 23.61 11.35
CA ILE A 551 19.85 24.99 10.84
C ILE A 551 20.74 25.86 11.72
N PRO A 552 21.89 26.33 11.20
CA PRO A 552 22.80 27.17 11.97
C PRO A 552 22.39 28.64 11.93
N ALA A 553 22.70 29.38 12.99
CA ALA A 553 22.64 30.84 12.93
C ALA A 553 23.49 31.38 11.74
N PRO A 554 23.09 32.51 11.13
CA PRO A 554 21.98 33.40 11.43
C PRO A 554 20.67 33.01 10.74
N LEU A 555 20.53 31.78 10.30
CA LEU A 555 19.30 31.27 9.67
C LEU A 555 18.32 30.76 10.72
N GLY A 556 17.03 30.88 10.44
CA GLY A 556 15.94 30.33 11.25
C GLY A 556 14.74 29.96 10.38
N ILE A 557 13.77 29.28 10.97
CA ILE A 557 12.51 29.00 10.31
C ILE A 557 11.43 29.94 10.88
N GLY A 558 10.73 30.59 9.97
CA GLY A 558 9.61 31.48 10.31
C GLY A 558 8.47 31.32 9.31
N LYS A 559 7.58 32.32 9.26
CA LYS A 559 6.46 32.35 8.32
C LYS A 559 6.86 33.04 7.03
N VAL A 560 6.72 32.35 5.92
CA VAL A 560 6.96 32.87 4.57
C VAL A 560 5.62 32.96 3.83
N THR A 561 5.30 34.13 3.31
CA THR A 561 4.12 34.37 2.46
C THR A 561 4.47 34.03 1.02
N LEU A 562 3.67 33.21 0.38
CA LEU A 562 3.80 32.85 -1.03
C LEU A 562 3.09 33.86 -1.94
N ARG A 563 3.26 33.69 -3.27
CA ARG A 563 2.67 34.62 -4.26
C ARG A 563 1.15 34.59 -4.28
N ASP A 564 0.53 33.47 -3.88
CA ASP A 564 -0.92 33.29 -3.73
C ASP A 564 -1.47 33.76 -2.39
N GLU A 565 -0.66 34.47 -1.59
CA GLU A 565 -0.92 34.95 -0.25
C GLU A 565 -1.04 33.83 0.83
N SER A 566 -0.90 32.57 0.49
CA SER A 566 -0.78 31.50 1.47
C SER A 566 0.50 31.63 2.30
N VAL A 567 0.47 31.10 3.54
CA VAL A 567 1.58 31.22 4.49
C VAL A 567 2.07 29.83 4.87
N VAL A 568 3.37 29.57 4.65
CA VAL A 568 4.05 28.32 4.99
C VAL A 568 5.19 28.56 5.97
N GLN A 569 5.76 27.50 6.54
CA GLN A 569 7.05 27.62 7.21
C GLN A 569 8.14 27.87 6.16
N GLY A 570 9.25 28.54 6.48
CA GLY A 570 10.35 28.72 5.52
C GLY A 570 11.56 29.37 6.14
N PHE A 571 12.67 29.32 5.40
CA PHE A 571 13.93 29.92 5.84
C PHE A 571 13.87 31.45 5.83
N LEU A 572 14.26 32.03 6.95
CA LEU A 572 14.52 33.46 7.12
C LEU A 572 15.92 33.63 7.69
N CYS A 573 16.51 34.83 7.59
CA CYS A 573 17.74 35.16 8.30
C CYS A 573 17.56 36.39 9.20
N GLU A 574 18.41 36.48 10.21
CA GLU A 574 18.51 37.65 11.06
C GLU A 574 18.95 38.87 10.25
N ALA A 575 18.35 40.05 10.47
CA ALA A 575 18.65 41.28 9.75
C ALA A 575 20.12 41.71 9.90
N ILE A 576 20.74 41.42 11.03
CA ILE A 576 22.16 41.72 11.28
C ILE A 576 23.11 41.04 10.26
N ALA A 577 22.72 39.86 9.78
CA ALA A 577 23.52 39.08 8.82
C ALA A 577 23.56 39.68 7.43
N THR A 578 22.73 40.69 7.14
CA THR A 578 22.65 41.32 5.82
C THR A 578 23.51 42.58 5.71
N GLN A 579 24.16 43.03 6.78
CA GLN A 579 24.94 44.28 6.79
C GLN A 579 26.12 44.26 5.78
N ASP A 580 26.80 43.09 5.67
CA ASP A 580 27.93 42.88 4.76
C ASP A 580 27.61 41.86 3.67
N ALA A 581 26.33 41.60 3.40
CA ALA A 581 25.90 40.61 2.43
C ALA A 581 25.53 41.24 1.08
N GLU A 582 25.83 40.53 -0.01
CA GLU A 582 25.43 40.94 -1.37
C GLU A 582 23.89 40.86 -1.49
N ASP A 583 23.23 41.97 -1.85
CA ASP A 583 21.81 41.99 -2.18
C ASP A 583 21.60 41.39 -3.59
N ILE A 584 21.05 40.20 -3.65
CA ILE A 584 20.76 39.45 -4.88
C ILE A 584 19.25 39.41 -5.20
N SER A 585 18.49 40.35 -4.66
CA SER A 585 17.04 40.47 -4.85
C SER A 585 16.63 40.61 -6.33
N GLU A 586 17.46 41.20 -7.16
CA GLU A 586 17.22 41.30 -8.62
C GLU A 586 17.26 39.93 -9.31
N LEU A 587 18.14 39.02 -8.88
CA LEU A 587 18.19 37.66 -9.41
C LEU A 587 16.99 36.86 -8.94
N ALA A 588 16.58 37.07 -7.70
CA ALA A 588 15.43 36.44 -7.04
C ALA A 588 15.36 34.89 -7.20
N ASP A 589 16.52 34.26 -7.36
CA ASP A 589 16.66 32.82 -7.54
C ASP A 589 18.10 32.38 -7.22
N TRP A 590 18.24 31.46 -6.26
CA TRP A 590 19.54 30.93 -5.84
C TRP A 590 20.27 30.15 -6.93
N ARG A 591 19.53 29.47 -7.79
CA ARG A 591 20.09 28.75 -8.93
C ARG A 591 20.79 29.70 -9.90
N LYS A 592 20.18 30.86 -10.17
CA LYS A 592 20.77 31.91 -11.03
C LYS A 592 22.02 32.53 -10.41
N TYR A 593 21.98 32.73 -9.08
CA TYR A 593 23.16 33.23 -8.37
C TYR A 593 24.33 32.26 -8.49
N LYS A 594 24.10 30.97 -8.21
CA LYS A 594 25.14 29.94 -8.32
C LYS A 594 25.67 29.73 -9.75
N ALA A 595 24.82 29.83 -10.76
CA ALA A 595 25.25 29.77 -12.15
C ALA A 595 26.17 30.94 -12.52
N LYS A 596 25.97 32.13 -11.93
CA LYS A 596 26.82 33.29 -12.12
C LYS A 596 28.21 33.14 -11.44
N GLU A 597 28.28 32.46 -10.29
CA GLU A 597 29.56 32.17 -9.60
C GLU A 597 30.43 31.17 -10.37
N THR A 598 29.84 30.31 -11.20
CA THR A 598 30.53 29.23 -11.93
C THR A 598 30.86 29.62 -13.40
N ALA A 599 30.32 30.73 -13.88
CA ALA A 599 30.61 31.31 -15.22
C ALA A 599 31.74 32.32 -15.14
#